data_780534b1f044545114a13f48022b4bf1
#
_entry.id   780534b1f044545114a13f48022b4bf1
#
_cell.length_a   1.000
_cell.length_b   1.000
_cell.length_c   1.000
_cell.angle_alpha   90.00
_cell.angle_beta   90.00
_cell.angle_gamma   90.00
#
_symmetry.space_group_name_H-M   'P 1'
#
loop_
_entity.id
_entity.type
_entity.pdbx_description
1 polymer ?
#
loop_
_entity_poly.entity_id
_entity_poly.type
_entity_poly.pdbx_seq_one_letter_code
_entity_poly.pdbx_strand_id
1 'polypeptide(L)'
;MLLIKNVHLYAPEDLGVQDVLIVQGRIAHIEKNMKTVPYMDTLDGSGKRMTPGLIDRHVHVTGGGGEGGFATRTPQIQLSSLIQAGITTVVGLLGTDGITRSMEDLLAKVKALKQEGISAYAMSGSYAVPSTTVTGSVKKDIMFLDEILGVKLALSDHRSSHIAYEDFLKLASEVRTAGMLSNKPGCMTLHMGDEQDDLAYVMKAIRNTGLPCTMFHPTHVTRNDRLFQRALQLLHMGGTIDITCDPHTCSAVWIRQANPKDYGRITLSSDGQGSWSTYDTLGNLTAIGVSSVSVLLQDIQTMLQNHDFSITECLSFVTANPAQVLGLYPKKGCIRAGSDADLLLFDNEWQLQDVM
;
A
#
# COMPACT_ATOMS: atom_id res chain seq x y z
N MET A 1 8.98 -19.18 20.66
CA MET A 1 10.31 -18.77 20.17
C MET A 1 10.64 -19.66 18.98
N LEU A 2 10.95 -19.08 17.84
CA LEU A 2 11.22 -19.80 16.59
C LEU A 2 12.60 -19.39 16.06
N LEU A 3 13.42 -20.34 15.70
CA LEU A 3 14.69 -20.13 15.00
C LEU A 3 14.58 -20.67 13.59
N ILE A 4 14.73 -19.82 12.59
CA ILE A 4 14.80 -20.20 11.17
C ILE A 4 16.28 -20.24 10.80
N LYS A 5 16.74 -21.38 10.33
CA LYS A 5 18.16 -21.65 10.04
C LYS A 5 18.45 -21.73 8.56
N ASN A 6 19.64 -21.31 8.17
CA ASN A 6 20.21 -21.51 6.84
C ASN A 6 19.37 -20.89 5.70
N VAL A 7 18.61 -19.82 5.96
CA VAL A 7 17.76 -19.20 4.96
C VAL A 7 18.52 -18.08 4.22
N HIS A 8 18.38 -17.97 2.90
CA HIS A 8 18.90 -16.83 2.15
C HIS A 8 18.02 -15.60 2.43
N LEU A 9 18.54 -14.62 3.13
CA LEU A 9 17.82 -13.50 3.70
C LEU A 9 17.92 -12.25 2.83
N TYR A 10 16.77 -11.73 2.41
CA TYR A 10 16.58 -10.41 1.79
C TYR A 10 15.81 -9.48 2.74
N ALA A 11 16.39 -8.36 3.17
CA ALA A 11 15.88 -7.55 4.28
C ALA A 11 15.40 -6.09 4.00
N PRO A 12 15.15 -5.54 2.80
CA PRO A 12 15.17 -6.10 1.45
C PRO A 12 16.57 -6.29 0.83
N GLU A 13 17.63 -5.76 1.41
CA GLU A 13 19.01 -5.96 0.96
C GLU A 13 19.39 -7.44 1.06
N ASP A 14 20.23 -7.91 0.15
CA ASP A 14 20.75 -9.28 0.18
C ASP A 14 21.78 -9.43 1.31
N LEU A 15 21.42 -10.15 2.36
CA LEU A 15 22.28 -10.46 3.50
C LEU A 15 22.92 -11.85 3.41
N GLY A 16 22.67 -12.58 2.31
CA GLY A 16 23.13 -13.95 2.14
C GLY A 16 22.48 -14.93 3.12
N VAL A 17 23.11 -16.09 3.31
CA VAL A 17 22.57 -17.13 4.21
C VAL A 17 22.76 -16.74 5.66
N GLN A 18 21.66 -16.69 6.41
CA GLN A 18 21.58 -16.31 7.81
C GLN A 18 20.68 -17.26 8.61
N ASP A 19 20.79 -17.19 9.93
CA ASP A 19 19.79 -17.72 10.86
C ASP A 19 19.02 -16.53 11.44
N VAL A 20 17.70 -16.66 11.63
CA VAL A 20 16.82 -15.62 12.12
C VAL A 20 16.07 -16.12 13.36
N LEU A 21 16.28 -15.45 14.50
CA LEU A 21 15.58 -15.74 15.74
C LEU A 21 14.38 -14.84 15.89
N ILE A 22 13.21 -15.44 16.09
CA ILE A 22 11.93 -14.77 16.31
C ILE A 22 11.46 -15.02 17.75
N VAL A 23 11.15 -13.94 18.47
CA VAL A 23 10.63 -13.97 19.83
C VAL A 23 9.42 -13.07 19.92
N GLN A 24 8.28 -13.61 20.36
CA GLN A 24 7.02 -12.87 20.53
C GLN A 24 6.61 -12.05 19.28
N GLY A 25 6.71 -12.67 18.10
CA GLY A 25 6.34 -12.03 16.84
C GLY A 25 7.29 -10.92 16.36
N ARG A 26 8.52 -10.86 16.90
CA ARG A 26 9.55 -9.89 16.51
C ARG A 26 10.85 -10.57 16.17
N ILE A 27 11.60 -9.98 15.25
CA ILE A 27 12.98 -10.38 14.98
C ILE A 27 13.84 -10.00 16.19
N ALA A 28 14.34 -11.01 16.88
CA ALA A 28 15.19 -10.80 18.04
C ALA A 28 16.67 -10.69 17.63
N HIS A 29 17.13 -11.56 16.71
CA HIS A 29 18.52 -11.60 16.30
C HIS A 29 18.68 -12.20 14.91
N ILE A 30 19.73 -11.83 14.19
CA ILE A 30 20.13 -12.34 12.89
C ILE A 30 21.62 -12.57 12.94
N GLU A 31 22.06 -13.80 12.76
CA GLU A 31 23.50 -14.13 12.63
C GLU A 31 23.64 -15.52 12.00
N LYS A 32 24.87 -15.88 11.63
CA LYS A 32 25.18 -17.21 11.08
C LYS A 32 25.44 -18.22 12.20
N ASN A 33 24.99 -19.47 11.97
CA ASN A 33 25.30 -20.61 12.85
C ASN A 33 24.83 -20.47 14.31
N MET A 34 23.63 -19.91 14.52
CA MET A 34 23.04 -19.84 15.85
C MET A 34 22.88 -21.23 16.47
N LYS A 35 23.20 -21.33 17.75
CA LYS A 35 22.98 -22.57 18.51
C LYS A 35 21.50 -22.70 18.86
N THR A 36 20.96 -23.90 18.68
CA THR A 36 19.64 -24.27 19.18
C THR A 36 19.71 -24.50 20.70
N VAL A 37 18.64 -24.14 21.40
CA VAL A 37 18.49 -24.43 22.83
C VAL A 37 17.25 -25.31 23.03
N PRO A 38 17.18 -26.07 24.14
CA PRO A 38 15.98 -26.85 24.47
C PRO A 38 14.72 -25.96 24.42
N TYR A 39 13.61 -26.52 23.96
CA TYR A 39 12.30 -25.86 23.86
C TYR A 39 12.21 -24.71 22.82
N MET A 40 13.16 -24.61 21.89
CA MET A 40 13.11 -23.71 20.75
C MET A 40 12.58 -24.47 19.52
N ASP A 41 11.48 -23.97 18.94
CA ASP A 41 11.05 -24.44 17.64
C ASP A 41 12.08 -24.05 16.58
N THR A 42 12.41 -24.98 15.71
CA THR A 42 13.42 -24.74 14.67
C THR A 42 12.84 -25.12 13.30
N LEU A 43 13.00 -24.21 12.34
CA LEU A 43 12.65 -24.42 10.94
C LEU A 43 13.92 -24.40 10.11
N ASP A 44 14.12 -25.41 9.26
CA ASP A 44 15.20 -25.40 8.28
C ASP A 44 14.77 -24.61 7.03
N GLY A 45 15.47 -23.51 6.78
CA GLY A 45 15.27 -22.64 5.62
C GLY A 45 16.24 -22.91 4.47
N SER A 46 16.98 -24.03 4.51
CA SER A 46 17.92 -24.38 3.44
C SER A 46 17.24 -24.44 2.08
N GLY A 47 17.83 -23.76 1.09
CA GLY A 47 17.26 -23.64 -0.26
C GLY A 47 16.04 -22.71 -0.38
N LYS A 48 15.63 -22.04 0.69
CA LYS A 48 14.56 -21.04 0.67
C LYS A 48 15.13 -19.63 0.73
N ARG A 49 14.34 -18.68 0.21
CA ARG A 49 14.57 -17.23 0.29
C ARG A 49 13.58 -16.63 1.25
N MET A 50 14.05 -15.83 2.19
CA MET A 50 13.21 -15.09 3.13
C MET A 50 13.19 -13.62 2.79
N THR A 51 11.99 -13.02 2.78
CA THR A 51 11.80 -11.59 2.56
C THR A 51 10.87 -11.00 3.63
N PRO A 52 10.85 -9.67 3.81
CA PRO A 52 9.76 -9.04 4.55
C PRO A 52 8.41 -9.36 3.89
N GLY A 53 7.34 -9.39 4.68
CA GLY A 53 5.98 -9.51 4.17
C GLY A 53 5.57 -8.32 3.31
N LEU A 54 4.73 -8.55 2.30
CA LEU A 54 4.27 -7.49 1.41
C LEU A 54 3.35 -6.52 2.15
N ILE A 55 3.45 -5.25 1.79
CA ILE A 55 2.61 -4.17 2.29
C ILE A 55 1.77 -3.64 1.14
N ASP A 56 0.47 -3.93 1.18
CA ASP A 56 -0.47 -3.37 0.23
C ASP A 56 -1.16 -2.14 0.83
N ARG A 57 -0.82 -0.99 0.30
CA ARG A 57 -1.29 0.30 0.83
C ARG A 57 -2.63 0.78 0.25
N HIS A 58 -3.26 -0.02 -0.62
CA HIS A 58 -4.50 0.36 -1.30
C HIS A 58 -5.40 -0.84 -1.52
N VAL A 59 -6.25 -1.14 -0.54
CA VAL A 59 -7.20 -2.26 -0.61
C VAL A 59 -8.58 -1.84 -0.12
N HIS A 60 -9.62 -2.16 -0.87
CA HIS A 60 -11.01 -1.98 -0.45
C HIS A 60 -11.43 -3.13 0.47
N VAL A 61 -10.94 -3.14 1.72
CA VAL A 61 -11.11 -4.28 2.63
C VAL A 61 -12.58 -4.61 2.97
N THR A 62 -13.48 -3.62 2.87
CA THR A 62 -14.93 -3.79 2.98
C THR A 62 -15.59 -4.02 1.63
N GLY A 63 -14.81 -4.11 0.55
CA GLY A 63 -15.22 -4.11 -0.84
C GLY A 63 -15.41 -2.70 -1.39
N GLY A 64 -15.46 -2.59 -2.70
CA GLY A 64 -15.76 -1.39 -3.48
C GLY A 64 -16.94 -1.62 -4.42
N GLY A 65 -16.90 -0.98 -5.58
CA GLY A 65 -17.93 -1.11 -6.61
C GLY A 65 -19.22 -0.36 -6.28
N GLY A 66 -20.26 -0.68 -7.02
CA GLY A 66 -21.56 -0.03 -6.92
C GLY A 66 -21.86 0.95 -8.06
N GLU A 67 -20.89 1.21 -8.94
CA GLU A 67 -21.04 2.15 -10.07
C GLU A 67 -22.12 1.73 -11.07
N GLY A 68 -22.45 0.43 -11.14
CA GLY A 68 -23.58 -0.13 -11.92
C GLY A 68 -24.82 -0.39 -11.08
N GLY A 69 -24.95 0.19 -9.87
CA GLY A 69 -26.03 -0.02 -8.93
C GLY A 69 -25.72 -1.07 -7.86
N PHE A 70 -26.62 -1.28 -6.92
CA PHE A 70 -26.39 -2.12 -5.72
C PHE A 70 -25.92 -3.56 -6.02
N ALA A 71 -26.28 -4.12 -7.17
CA ALA A 71 -25.91 -5.48 -7.57
C ALA A 71 -24.43 -5.59 -8.01
N THR A 72 -23.74 -4.48 -8.25
CA THR A 72 -22.35 -4.44 -8.70
C THR A 72 -21.34 -4.15 -7.57
N ARG A 73 -21.78 -4.24 -6.30
CA ARG A 73 -20.90 -4.09 -5.13
C ARG A 73 -19.98 -5.31 -5.01
N THR A 74 -18.67 -5.05 -4.82
CA THR A 74 -17.69 -6.13 -4.63
C THR A 74 -17.74 -6.67 -3.19
N PRO A 75 -17.36 -7.94 -2.94
CA PRO A 75 -17.38 -8.51 -1.59
C PRO A 75 -16.25 -7.95 -0.71
N GLN A 76 -16.40 -8.14 0.61
CA GLN A 76 -15.30 -7.90 1.56
C GLN A 76 -14.15 -8.87 1.34
N ILE A 77 -12.93 -8.42 1.62
CA ILE A 77 -11.77 -9.30 1.53
C ILE A 77 -11.74 -10.34 2.64
N GLN A 78 -11.25 -11.53 2.33
CA GLN A 78 -10.97 -12.58 3.30
C GLN A 78 -9.49 -12.58 3.68
N LEU A 79 -9.15 -12.93 4.93
CA LEU A 79 -7.77 -13.08 5.37
C LEU A 79 -6.98 -14.04 4.47
N SER A 80 -7.61 -15.17 4.08
CA SER A 80 -6.99 -16.16 3.20
C SER A 80 -6.48 -15.58 1.88
N SER A 81 -7.21 -14.63 1.29
CA SER A 81 -6.78 -13.96 0.05
C SER A 81 -5.54 -13.11 0.26
N LEU A 82 -5.42 -12.42 1.41
CA LEU A 82 -4.23 -11.63 1.76
C LEU A 82 -3.02 -12.54 1.99
N ILE A 83 -3.19 -13.61 2.77
CA ILE A 83 -2.11 -14.57 3.05
C ILE A 83 -1.63 -15.24 1.76
N GLN A 84 -2.54 -15.71 0.90
CA GLN A 84 -2.17 -16.31 -0.39
C GLN A 84 -1.41 -15.34 -1.31
N ALA A 85 -1.64 -14.04 -1.17
CA ALA A 85 -0.92 -12.98 -1.88
C ALA A 85 0.36 -12.51 -1.15
N GLY A 86 0.76 -13.13 -0.04
CA GLY A 86 1.93 -12.73 0.74
C GLY A 86 1.80 -11.39 1.45
N ILE A 87 0.58 -10.86 1.57
CA ILE A 87 0.32 -9.56 2.18
C ILE A 87 0.17 -9.73 3.69
N THR A 88 1.10 -9.18 4.45
CA THR A 88 1.12 -9.20 5.92
C THR A 88 0.74 -7.85 6.52
N THR A 89 0.74 -6.79 5.71
CA THR A 89 0.28 -5.47 6.12
C THR A 89 -0.64 -4.90 5.04
N VAL A 90 -1.83 -4.43 5.43
CA VAL A 90 -2.83 -3.88 4.51
C VAL A 90 -3.32 -2.51 4.98
N VAL A 91 -3.57 -1.59 4.04
CA VAL A 91 -4.26 -0.33 4.32
C VAL A 91 -5.60 -0.33 3.63
N GLY A 92 -6.66 -0.37 4.42
CA GLY A 92 -8.04 -0.30 3.99
C GLY A 92 -8.47 1.14 3.66
N LEU A 93 -9.33 1.29 2.66
CA LEU A 93 -9.91 2.59 2.29
C LEU A 93 -11.27 2.40 1.61
N LEU A 94 -12.05 3.48 1.60
CA LEU A 94 -13.31 3.53 0.87
C LEU A 94 -13.06 4.03 -0.57
N GLY A 95 -13.92 3.63 -1.47
CA GLY A 95 -13.94 4.07 -2.86
C GLY A 95 -15.01 5.12 -3.14
N THR A 96 -15.69 4.99 -4.27
CA THR A 96 -16.79 5.84 -4.73
C THR A 96 -17.96 5.83 -3.74
N ASP A 97 -18.31 4.65 -3.21
CA ASP A 97 -19.38 4.51 -2.21
C ASP A 97 -18.84 4.80 -0.80
N GLY A 98 -19.03 6.01 -0.34
CA GLY A 98 -18.78 6.45 1.04
C GLY A 98 -20.05 6.55 1.89
N ILE A 99 -21.19 6.01 1.42
CA ILE A 99 -22.50 6.09 2.09
C ILE A 99 -22.90 4.73 2.62
N THR A 100 -23.02 3.70 1.74
CA THR A 100 -23.41 2.35 2.15
C THR A 100 -22.23 1.52 2.64
N ARG A 101 -21.00 2.04 2.48
CA ARG A 101 -19.77 1.59 3.10
C ARG A 101 -19.24 2.72 3.98
N SER A 102 -19.45 2.59 5.28
CA SER A 102 -19.11 3.65 6.23
C SER A 102 -17.67 3.53 6.75
N MET A 103 -17.19 4.58 7.38
CA MET A 103 -15.89 4.56 8.06
C MET A 103 -15.91 3.63 9.29
N GLU A 104 -17.07 3.45 9.93
CA GLU A 104 -17.24 2.51 11.04
C GLU A 104 -17.10 1.07 10.57
N ASP A 105 -17.70 0.71 9.42
CA ASP A 105 -17.56 -0.61 8.81
C ASP A 105 -16.11 -0.88 8.40
N LEU A 106 -15.46 0.11 7.77
CA LEU A 106 -14.05 0.04 7.43
C LEU A 106 -13.17 -0.19 8.67
N LEU A 107 -13.36 0.59 9.72
CA LEU A 107 -12.58 0.46 10.95
C LEU A 107 -12.84 -0.88 11.66
N ALA A 108 -14.09 -1.35 11.67
CA ALA A 108 -14.45 -2.66 12.21
C ALA A 108 -13.73 -3.79 11.45
N LYS A 109 -13.72 -3.75 10.11
CA LYS A 109 -13.01 -4.74 9.28
C LYS A 109 -11.49 -4.70 9.51
N VAL A 110 -10.90 -3.52 9.62
CA VAL A 110 -9.46 -3.36 9.93
C VAL A 110 -9.13 -3.95 11.28
N LYS A 111 -9.96 -3.71 12.31
CA LYS A 111 -9.78 -4.29 13.65
C LYS A 111 -9.96 -5.81 13.63
N ALA A 112 -10.91 -6.34 12.85
CA ALA A 112 -11.08 -7.79 12.68
C ALA A 112 -9.83 -8.43 12.06
N LEU A 113 -9.29 -7.86 10.97
CA LEU A 113 -8.05 -8.34 10.34
C LEU A 113 -6.86 -8.33 11.31
N LYS A 114 -6.76 -7.32 12.18
CA LYS A 114 -5.74 -7.29 13.25
C LYS A 114 -5.93 -8.43 14.27
N GLN A 115 -7.16 -8.74 14.64
CA GLN A 115 -7.47 -9.88 15.53
C GLN A 115 -7.19 -11.23 14.86
N GLU A 116 -7.33 -11.30 13.54
CA GLU A 116 -6.98 -12.47 12.73
C GLU A 116 -5.46 -12.64 12.54
N GLY A 117 -4.64 -11.67 12.97
CA GLY A 117 -3.18 -11.77 13.03
C GLY A 117 -2.40 -10.99 11.96
N ILE A 118 -3.07 -10.25 11.07
CA ILE A 118 -2.41 -9.43 10.05
C ILE A 118 -2.32 -7.96 10.53
N SER A 119 -1.31 -7.23 10.08
CA SER A 119 -1.22 -5.79 10.34
C SER A 119 -2.17 -5.02 9.42
N ALA A 120 -3.12 -4.28 9.99
CA ALA A 120 -4.13 -3.57 9.22
C ALA A 120 -4.29 -2.12 9.69
N TYR A 121 -4.38 -1.21 8.73
CA TYR A 121 -4.57 0.23 8.90
C TYR A 121 -5.66 0.73 7.96
N ALA A 122 -6.03 2.01 8.06
CA ALA A 122 -7.00 2.63 7.16
C ALA A 122 -6.70 4.08 6.86
N MET A 123 -7.35 4.60 5.82
CA MET A 123 -7.47 6.03 5.52
C MET A 123 -8.89 6.50 5.83
N SER A 124 -9.02 7.66 6.50
CA SER A 124 -10.31 8.33 6.69
C SER A 124 -10.80 8.90 5.36
N GLY A 125 -12.09 9.02 5.16
CA GLY A 125 -12.67 9.57 3.94
C GLY A 125 -12.95 8.54 2.85
N SER A 126 -13.42 9.05 1.72
CA SER A 126 -13.77 8.31 0.52
C SER A 126 -13.32 9.12 -0.71
N TYR A 127 -13.98 8.98 -1.86
CA TYR A 127 -13.75 9.86 -3.01
C TYR A 127 -14.24 11.29 -2.76
N ALA A 128 -15.25 11.45 -1.90
CA ALA A 128 -16.00 12.70 -1.75
C ALA A 128 -15.42 13.64 -0.68
N VAL A 129 -15.77 14.93 -0.83
CA VAL A 129 -15.65 15.97 0.19
C VAL A 129 -17.02 16.59 0.36
N PRO A 130 -17.52 16.79 1.60
CA PRO A 130 -16.87 16.52 2.89
C PRO A 130 -16.49 15.05 3.09
N SER A 131 -15.32 14.81 3.70
CA SER A 131 -14.84 13.44 3.93
C SER A 131 -15.74 12.69 4.91
N THR A 132 -16.07 11.44 4.59
CA THR A 132 -16.71 10.51 5.52
C THR A 132 -15.74 10.19 6.66
N THR A 133 -16.20 10.28 7.91
CA THR A 133 -15.36 10.15 9.11
C THR A 133 -16.09 9.39 10.21
N VAL A 134 -15.35 8.78 11.13
CA VAL A 134 -15.91 8.15 12.34
C VAL A 134 -16.29 9.21 13.39
N THR A 135 -15.44 10.23 13.58
CA THR A 135 -15.57 11.19 14.69
C THR A 135 -16.19 12.53 14.28
N GLY A 136 -16.63 12.66 13.03
CA GLY A 136 -17.09 13.93 12.45
C GLY A 136 -15.95 14.87 12.01
N SER A 137 -14.68 14.41 12.04
CA SER A 137 -13.53 15.22 11.66
C SER A 137 -12.35 14.35 11.22
N VAL A 138 -11.82 14.58 10.01
CA VAL A 138 -10.60 13.93 9.52
C VAL A 138 -9.44 14.11 10.51
N LYS A 139 -9.30 15.31 11.05
CA LYS A 139 -8.27 15.62 12.04
C LYS A 139 -8.39 14.78 13.30
N LYS A 140 -9.60 14.59 13.83
CA LYS A 140 -9.84 13.75 15.03
C LYS A 140 -9.66 12.27 14.70
N ASP A 141 -10.10 11.81 13.53
CA ASP A 141 -9.88 10.42 13.11
C ASP A 141 -8.39 10.09 13.11
N ILE A 142 -7.56 10.92 12.47
CA ILE A 142 -6.10 10.71 12.41
C ILE A 142 -5.48 10.77 13.81
N MET A 143 -5.91 11.71 14.66
CA MET A 143 -5.29 11.91 15.98
C MET A 143 -5.63 10.81 16.98
N PHE A 144 -6.87 10.32 17.00
CA PHE A 144 -7.39 9.48 18.09
C PHE A 144 -7.64 8.02 17.71
N LEU A 145 -7.65 7.67 16.42
CA LEU A 145 -7.85 6.29 15.97
C LEU A 145 -6.50 5.74 15.47
N ASP A 146 -5.91 4.82 16.20
CA ASP A 146 -4.56 4.30 15.95
C ASP A 146 -4.41 3.70 14.54
N GLU A 147 -5.47 3.13 14.02
CA GLU A 147 -5.49 2.53 12.69
C GLU A 147 -5.52 3.57 11.56
N ILE A 148 -5.95 4.80 11.80
CA ILE A 148 -6.07 5.83 10.76
C ILE A 148 -4.74 6.56 10.58
N LEU A 149 -4.14 6.44 9.37
CA LEU A 149 -2.84 7.01 9.04
C LEU A 149 -2.93 8.33 8.27
N GLY A 150 -4.06 8.59 7.62
CA GLY A 150 -4.25 9.75 6.77
C GLY A 150 -5.64 9.81 6.19
N VAL A 151 -5.79 10.41 5.01
CA VAL A 151 -7.07 10.61 4.33
C VAL A 151 -7.06 10.04 2.91
N LYS A 152 -8.20 9.56 2.46
CA LYS A 152 -8.50 9.21 1.04
C LYS A 152 -9.30 10.32 0.40
N LEU A 153 -8.98 10.62 -0.86
CA LEU A 153 -9.70 11.60 -1.70
C LEU A 153 -9.58 11.17 -3.18
N ALA A 154 -10.54 11.53 -4.02
CA ALA A 154 -10.43 11.45 -5.47
C ALA A 154 -10.22 12.84 -6.08
N LEU A 155 -9.33 12.93 -7.06
CA LEU A 155 -9.04 14.11 -7.86
C LEU A 155 -9.03 13.77 -9.35
N SER A 156 -9.41 14.73 -10.17
CA SER A 156 -9.37 14.59 -11.63
C SER A 156 -10.13 13.35 -12.15
N ASP A 157 -11.25 13.05 -11.53
CA ASP A 157 -12.09 11.87 -11.80
C ASP A 157 -13.56 12.29 -11.82
N HIS A 158 -14.33 11.81 -12.81
CA HIS A 158 -15.75 12.12 -12.97
C HIS A 158 -16.62 11.71 -11.75
N ARG A 159 -16.10 10.84 -10.87
CA ARG A 159 -16.73 10.42 -9.60
C ARG A 159 -16.25 11.26 -8.41
N SER A 160 -15.35 12.20 -8.60
CA SER A 160 -14.87 13.10 -7.56
C SER A 160 -15.91 14.17 -7.22
N SER A 161 -15.72 14.86 -6.10
CA SER A 161 -16.56 16.01 -5.73
C SER A 161 -16.22 17.29 -6.49
N HIS A 162 -15.24 17.31 -7.38
CA HIS A 162 -14.74 18.50 -8.10
C HIS A 162 -14.57 19.72 -7.16
N ILE A 163 -13.93 19.49 -6.02
CA ILE A 163 -13.75 20.51 -4.97
C ILE A 163 -12.93 21.69 -5.47
N ALA A 164 -13.14 22.86 -4.88
CA ALA A 164 -12.28 24.02 -5.11
C ALA A 164 -10.86 23.76 -4.55
N TYR A 165 -9.87 24.43 -5.13
CA TYR A 165 -8.48 24.33 -4.67
C TYR A 165 -8.31 24.70 -3.19
N GLU A 166 -9.06 25.70 -2.73
CA GLU A 166 -9.05 26.17 -1.35
C GLU A 166 -9.53 25.10 -0.36
N ASP A 167 -10.54 24.31 -0.73
CA ASP A 167 -11.04 23.19 0.09
C ASP A 167 -10.03 22.04 0.11
N PHE A 168 -9.40 21.74 -1.03
CA PHE A 168 -8.29 20.80 -1.08
C PHE A 168 -7.14 21.22 -0.15
N LEU A 169 -6.74 22.48 -0.23
CA LEU A 169 -5.66 23.03 0.59
C LEU A 169 -5.99 23.00 2.08
N LYS A 170 -7.24 23.32 2.43
CA LYS A 170 -7.73 23.24 3.81
C LYS A 170 -7.63 21.81 4.35
N LEU A 171 -8.14 20.83 3.59
CA LEU A 171 -8.06 19.41 3.96
C LEU A 171 -6.60 18.95 4.11
N ALA A 172 -5.73 19.31 3.17
CA ALA A 172 -4.32 18.97 3.24
C ALA A 172 -3.64 19.56 4.49
N SER A 173 -3.98 20.80 4.86
CA SER A 173 -3.46 21.46 6.07
C SER A 173 -3.98 20.79 7.35
N GLU A 174 -5.22 20.34 7.39
CA GLU A 174 -5.81 19.60 8.50
C GLU A 174 -5.09 18.24 8.70
N VAL A 175 -4.90 17.50 7.60
CA VAL A 175 -4.21 16.22 7.58
C VAL A 175 -2.75 16.37 8.06
N ARG A 176 -2.03 17.36 7.52
CA ARG A 176 -0.66 17.67 7.94
C ARG A 176 -0.57 17.97 9.42
N THR A 177 -1.45 18.83 9.92
CA THR A 177 -1.48 19.21 11.35
C THR A 177 -1.80 18.01 12.24
N ALA A 178 -2.78 17.18 11.84
CA ALA A 178 -3.14 15.99 12.58
C ALA A 178 -1.97 15.00 12.69
N GLY A 179 -1.28 14.75 11.56
CA GLY A 179 -0.11 13.88 11.53
C GLY A 179 1.00 14.38 12.45
N MET A 180 1.32 15.68 12.42
CA MET A 180 2.33 16.27 13.31
C MET A 180 1.96 16.11 14.79
N LEU A 181 0.70 16.38 15.17
CA LEU A 181 0.25 16.33 16.55
C LEU A 181 0.14 14.90 17.12
N SER A 182 -0.06 13.90 16.26
CA SER A 182 -0.21 12.50 16.66
C SER A 182 1.01 11.62 16.36
N ASN A 183 2.10 12.22 15.85
CA ASN A 183 3.29 11.50 15.39
C ASN A 183 2.96 10.39 14.36
N LYS A 184 2.03 10.70 13.44
CA LYS A 184 1.64 9.85 12.32
C LYS A 184 2.08 10.48 11.00
N PRO A 185 2.11 9.72 9.89
CA PRO A 185 2.52 10.27 8.59
C PRO A 185 1.65 11.45 8.15
N GLY A 186 0.35 11.43 8.46
CA GLY A 186 -0.56 12.47 8.02
C GLY A 186 -0.54 12.58 6.50
N CYS A 187 -0.78 11.47 5.81
CA CYS A 187 -0.69 11.37 4.37
C CYS A 187 -2.05 11.45 3.68
N MET A 188 -2.03 11.82 2.40
CA MET A 188 -3.22 11.87 1.54
C MET A 188 -3.08 10.85 0.41
N THR A 189 -3.85 9.78 0.45
CA THR A 189 -3.97 8.85 -0.69
C THR A 189 -4.95 9.44 -1.69
N LEU A 190 -4.45 9.81 -2.86
CA LEU A 190 -5.20 10.50 -3.91
C LEU A 190 -5.51 9.54 -5.04
N HIS A 191 -6.78 9.14 -5.19
CA HIS A 191 -7.24 8.45 -6.38
C HIS A 191 -7.19 9.41 -7.56
N MET A 192 -6.41 9.10 -8.57
CA MET A 192 -6.31 9.93 -9.77
C MET A 192 -7.19 9.36 -10.87
N GLY A 193 -8.04 10.21 -11.42
CA GLY A 193 -8.81 9.91 -12.63
C GLY A 193 -8.05 10.25 -13.91
N ASP A 194 -8.78 10.45 -15.00
CA ASP A 194 -8.27 10.71 -16.35
C ASP A 194 -8.64 12.11 -16.90
N GLU A 195 -9.21 12.99 -16.06
CA GLU A 195 -9.52 14.36 -16.41
C GLU A 195 -8.26 15.21 -16.62
N GLN A 196 -8.45 16.41 -17.23
CA GLN A 196 -7.35 17.25 -17.72
C GLN A 196 -6.46 17.85 -16.60
N ASP A 197 -7.02 18.03 -15.41
CA ASP A 197 -6.33 18.75 -14.31
C ASP A 197 -5.19 17.93 -13.68
N ASP A 198 -5.18 16.60 -13.86
CA ASP A 198 -4.14 15.70 -13.35
C ASP A 198 -3.79 16.02 -11.87
N LEU A 199 -2.49 16.24 -11.61
CA LEU A 199 -1.93 16.62 -10.30
C LEU A 199 -1.85 18.15 -10.08
N ALA A 200 -2.63 18.96 -10.80
CA ALA A 200 -2.50 20.42 -10.75
C ALA A 200 -2.63 20.97 -9.33
N TYR A 201 -3.60 20.49 -8.53
CA TYR A 201 -3.78 20.94 -7.15
C TYR A 201 -2.60 20.56 -6.25
N VAL A 202 -2.09 19.35 -6.39
CA VAL A 202 -0.91 18.88 -5.65
C VAL A 202 0.30 19.73 -5.98
N MET A 203 0.58 19.92 -7.26
CA MET A 203 1.70 20.73 -7.73
C MET A 203 1.60 22.20 -7.30
N LYS A 204 0.39 22.77 -7.31
CA LYS A 204 0.11 24.14 -6.85
C LYS A 204 0.32 24.24 -5.32
N ALA A 205 -0.17 23.27 -4.54
CA ALA A 205 0.01 23.25 -3.10
C ALA A 205 1.49 23.20 -2.70
N ILE A 206 2.26 22.30 -3.30
CA ILE A 206 3.70 22.14 -3.02
C ILE A 206 4.47 23.43 -3.35
N ARG A 207 4.15 24.09 -4.48
CA ARG A 207 4.86 25.31 -4.90
C ARG A 207 4.52 26.55 -4.07
N ASN A 208 3.28 26.66 -3.62
CA ASN A 208 2.74 27.90 -3.02
C ASN A 208 2.63 27.85 -1.50
N THR A 209 2.95 26.72 -0.88
CA THR A 209 2.83 26.54 0.58
C THR A 209 4.05 25.79 1.14
N GLY A 210 4.10 25.65 2.46
CA GLY A 210 5.09 24.80 3.16
C GLY A 210 4.66 23.33 3.32
N LEU A 211 3.62 22.87 2.61
CA LEU A 211 3.23 21.46 2.68
C LEU A 211 4.26 20.57 2.01
N PRO A 212 4.75 19.51 2.69
CA PRO A 212 5.77 18.65 2.12
C PRO A 212 5.20 17.79 0.99
N CYS A 213 5.95 17.66 -0.12
CA CYS A 213 5.54 16.83 -1.25
C CYS A 213 5.31 15.35 -0.85
N THR A 214 6.02 14.88 0.17
CA THR A 214 5.93 13.50 0.68
C THR A 214 4.62 13.16 1.38
N MET A 215 3.73 14.12 1.64
CA MET A 215 2.40 13.82 2.19
C MET A 215 1.36 13.44 1.12
N PHE A 216 1.63 13.75 -0.15
CA PHE A 216 0.70 13.49 -1.25
C PHE A 216 1.08 12.18 -1.95
N HIS A 217 0.17 11.22 -1.95
CA HIS A 217 0.38 9.90 -2.51
C HIS A 217 -0.63 9.62 -3.63
N PRO A 218 -0.43 10.18 -4.84
CA PRO A 218 -1.28 9.86 -5.97
C PRO A 218 -1.12 8.38 -6.35
N THR A 219 -2.25 7.71 -6.52
CA THR A 219 -2.35 6.33 -7.03
C THR A 219 -3.04 6.29 -8.38
N HIS A 220 -2.97 5.16 -9.08
CA HIS A 220 -3.44 4.98 -10.45
C HIS A 220 -2.75 5.92 -11.45
N VAL A 221 -1.51 6.30 -11.18
CA VAL A 221 -0.79 7.30 -11.98
C VAL A 221 -0.50 6.85 -13.41
N THR A 222 -0.71 5.57 -13.71
CA THR A 222 -0.49 4.96 -15.03
C THR A 222 -1.73 4.92 -15.92
N ARG A 223 -2.84 5.58 -15.53
CA ARG A 223 -4.08 5.60 -16.32
C ARG A 223 -3.91 6.18 -17.72
N ASN A 224 -3.03 7.19 -17.86
CA ASN A 224 -2.65 7.76 -19.13
C ASN A 224 -1.25 8.39 -19.05
N ASP A 225 -0.60 8.55 -20.20
CA ASP A 225 0.78 9.06 -20.29
C ASP A 225 0.92 10.48 -19.70
N ARG A 226 -0.06 11.36 -19.92
CA ARG A 226 -0.02 12.73 -19.39
C ARG A 226 0.04 12.76 -17.87
N LEU A 227 -0.84 12.01 -17.20
CA LEU A 227 -0.84 11.87 -15.74
C LEU A 227 0.48 11.26 -15.26
N PHE A 228 0.98 10.23 -15.95
CA PHE A 228 2.23 9.59 -15.57
C PHE A 228 3.43 10.53 -15.69
N GLN A 229 3.53 11.31 -16.77
CA GLN A 229 4.57 12.33 -16.88
C GLN A 229 4.49 13.40 -15.78
N ARG A 230 3.28 13.75 -15.35
CA ARG A 230 3.09 14.66 -14.22
C ARG A 230 3.49 14.02 -12.88
N ALA A 231 3.22 12.73 -12.72
CA ALA A 231 3.65 11.94 -11.56
C ALA A 231 5.18 11.82 -11.49
N LEU A 232 5.87 11.65 -12.62
CA LEU A 232 7.33 11.68 -12.67
C LEU A 232 7.90 13.05 -12.27
N GLN A 233 7.23 14.16 -12.59
CA GLN A 233 7.63 15.49 -12.12
C GLN A 233 7.50 15.59 -10.59
N LEU A 234 6.41 15.09 -10.01
CA LEU A 234 6.22 15.03 -8.56
C LEU A 234 7.32 14.19 -7.90
N LEU A 235 7.62 13.03 -8.46
CA LEU A 235 8.66 12.13 -7.99
C LEU A 235 10.04 12.81 -8.00
N HIS A 236 10.37 13.54 -9.09
CA HIS A 236 11.61 14.31 -9.20
C HIS A 236 11.72 15.44 -8.15
N MET A 237 10.59 16.00 -7.72
CA MET A 237 10.53 17.00 -6.64
C MET A 237 10.67 16.38 -5.24
N GLY A 238 10.86 15.08 -5.13
CA GLY A 238 10.96 14.34 -3.86
C GLY A 238 9.63 13.81 -3.33
N GLY A 239 8.56 13.88 -4.10
CA GLY A 239 7.27 13.28 -3.78
C GLY A 239 7.26 11.77 -3.96
N THR A 240 6.16 11.15 -3.63
CA THR A 240 5.92 9.70 -3.76
C THR A 240 4.81 9.45 -4.77
N ILE A 241 4.93 8.38 -5.53
CA ILE A 241 3.87 7.91 -6.44
C ILE A 241 3.53 6.45 -6.16
N ASP A 242 2.31 6.07 -6.51
CA ASP A 242 1.83 4.70 -6.36
C ASP A 242 1.31 4.18 -7.70
N ILE A 243 1.86 3.06 -8.13
CA ILE A 243 1.44 2.36 -9.35
C ILE A 243 0.52 1.22 -8.94
N THR A 244 -0.68 1.21 -9.50
CA THR A 244 -1.61 0.09 -9.33
C THR A 244 -1.18 -1.04 -10.26
N CYS A 245 -0.95 -2.22 -9.69
CA CYS A 245 -0.61 -3.41 -10.44
C CYS A 245 -1.76 -3.83 -11.36
N ASP A 246 -1.44 -4.21 -12.58
CA ASP A 246 -2.39 -4.64 -13.58
C ASP A 246 -2.11 -6.11 -13.97
N PRO A 247 -3.13 -6.98 -14.09
CA PRO A 247 -2.91 -8.39 -14.40
C PRO A 247 -2.35 -8.65 -15.81
N HIS A 248 -2.37 -7.64 -16.68
CA HIS A 248 -1.95 -7.75 -18.09
C HIS A 248 -0.66 -6.99 -18.40
N THR A 249 -0.27 -6.04 -17.54
CA THR A 249 0.88 -5.15 -17.77
C THR A 249 1.74 -5.09 -16.54
N CYS A 250 2.94 -5.66 -16.59
CA CYS A 250 3.90 -5.56 -15.49
C CYS A 250 4.30 -4.11 -15.21
N SER A 251 4.30 -3.72 -13.96
CA SER A 251 4.66 -2.36 -13.51
C SER A 251 6.08 -1.93 -13.90
N ALA A 252 6.96 -2.88 -14.21
CA ALA A 252 8.30 -2.61 -14.72
C ALA A 252 8.32 -1.66 -15.93
N VAL A 253 7.31 -1.74 -16.81
CA VAL A 253 7.19 -0.87 -18.01
C VAL A 253 7.12 0.61 -17.62
N TRP A 254 6.45 0.91 -16.51
CA TRP A 254 6.30 2.26 -16.00
C TRP A 254 7.50 2.68 -15.14
N ILE A 255 7.94 1.81 -14.22
CA ILE A 255 9.04 2.10 -13.30
C ILE A 255 10.33 2.46 -14.06
N ARG A 256 10.62 1.78 -15.17
CA ARG A 256 11.81 2.05 -16.01
C ARG A 256 11.86 3.46 -16.61
N GLN A 257 10.72 4.18 -16.66
CA GLN A 257 10.67 5.57 -17.14
C GLN A 257 11.09 6.57 -16.04
N ALA A 258 11.11 6.14 -14.77
CA ALA A 258 11.56 6.96 -13.66
C ALA A 258 13.09 6.94 -13.56
N ASN A 259 13.65 7.98 -12.93
CA ASN A 259 15.07 7.99 -12.60
C ASN A 259 15.35 6.96 -11.49
N PRO A 260 16.37 6.09 -11.62
CA PRO A 260 16.71 5.11 -10.58
C PRO A 260 16.92 5.71 -9.18
N LYS A 261 17.38 6.96 -9.08
CA LYS A 261 17.52 7.68 -7.80
C LYS A 261 16.17 7.88 -7.08
N ASP A 262 15.08 7.78 -7.81
CA ASP A 262 13.73 8.00 -7.31
C ASP A 262 12.99 6.71 -6.96
N TYR A 263 13.55 5.53 -7.25
CA TYR A 263 12.91 4.22 -7.01
C TYR A 263 12.49 4.01 -5.56
N GLY A 264 13.24 4.56 -4.58
CA GLY A 264 12.88 4.52 -3.16
C GLY A 264 11.58 5.26 -2.79
N ARG A 265 10.96 5.98 -3.75
CA ARG A 265 9.70 6.73 -3.57
C ARG A 265 8.56 6.22 -4.47
N ILE A 266 8.77 5.10 -5.15
CA ILE A 266 7.73 4.39 -5.91
C ILE A 266 7.19 3.27 -5.04
N THR A 267 5.86 3.17 -4.95
CA THR A 267 5.17 2.06 -4.31
C THR A 267 4.27 1.35 -5.32
N LEU A 268 4.01 0.07 -5.08
CA LEU A 268 3.02 -0.70 -5.82
C LEU A 268 1.87 -1.06 -4.89
N SER A 269 0.67 -1.14 -5.46
CA SER A 269 -0.52 -1.58 -4.73
C SER A 269 -1.46 -2.35 -5.65
N SER A 270 -2.36 -3.16 -5.08
CA SER A 270 -3.24 -4.02 -5.86
C SER A 270 -4.56 -3.36 -6.27
N ASP A 271 -5.01 -2.33 -5.57
CA ASP A 271 -6.40 -1.86 -5.60
C ASP A 271 -7.41 -3.01 -5.36
N GLY A 272 -6.99 -3.98 -4.53
CA GLY A 272 -7.72 -5.23 -4.30
C GLY A 272 -9.12 -5.00 -3.75
N GLN A 273 -10.08 -5.80 -4.20
CA GLN A 273 -11.52 -5.68 -3.94
C GLN A 273 -12.14 -4.35 -4.41
N GLY A 274 -11.37 -3.48 -5.06
CA GLY A 274 -11.87 -2.37 -5.85
C GLY A 274 -12.59 -2.87 -7.11
N SER A 275 -13.42 -2.01 -7.69
CA SER A 275 -14.00 -2.26 -9.00
C SER A 275 -13.13 -1.65 -10.09
N TRP A 276 -12.87 -2.41 -11.14
CA TRP A 276 -12.49 -1.79 -12.41
C TRP A 276 -13.74 -1.66 -13.28
N SER A 277 -13.88 -0.51 -13.91
CA SER A 277 -15.07 -0.17 -14.70
C SER A 277 -14.64 0.41 -16.04
N THR A 278 -15.31 0.01 -17.12
CA THR A 278 -15.18 0.64 -18.42
C THR A 278 -16.47 1.35 -18.80
N TYR A 279 -16.32 2.48 -19.47
CA TYR A 279 -17.43 3.32 -19.90
C TYR A 279 -17.34 3.56 -21.39
N ASP A 280 -18.48 3.72 -22.04
CA ASP A 280 -18.56 4.17 -23.43
C ASP A 280 -18.34 5.69 -23.56
N THR A 281 -18.33 6.20 -24.77
CA THR A 281 -18.15 7.63 -25.06
C THR A 281 -19.30 8.51 -24.54
N LEU A 282 -20.41 7.92 -24.16
CA LEU A 282 -21.58 8.60 -23.57
C LEU A 282 -21.58 8.53 -22.04
N GLY A 283 -20.57 7.88 -21.42
CA GLY A 283 -20.48 7.70 -19.99
C GLY A 283 -21.30 6.54 -19.43
N ASN A 284 -21.84 5.64 -20.26
CA ASN A 284 -22.53 4.47 -19.78
C ASN A 284 -21.54 3.37 -19.40
N LEU A 285 -21.79 2.70 -18.25
CA LEU A 285 -21.01 1.56 -17.80
C LEU A 285 -21.18 0.39 -18.77
N THR A 286 -20.08 -0.09 -19.36
CA THR A 286 -20.08 -1.20 -20.32
C THR A 286 -19.51 -2.50 -19.74
N ALA A 287 -18.61 -2.41 -18.78
CA ALA A 287 -18.09 -3.57 -18.06
C ALA A 287 -17.65 -3.17 -16.64
N ILE A 288 -17.75 -4.14 -15.72
CA ILE A 288 -17.26 -4.00 -14.35
C ILE A 288 -16.71 -5.35 -13.87
N GLY A 289 -15.64 -5.30 -13.11
CA GLY A 289 -15.02 -6.46 -12.48
C GLY A 289 -14.45 -6.13 -11.11
N VAL A 290 -13.81 -7.11 -10.49
CA VAL A 290 -13.19 -7.00 -9.16
C VAL A 290 -11.70 -7.16 -9.27
N SER A 291 -10.94 -6.20 -8.72
CA SER A 291 -9.49 -6.29 -8.63
C SER A 291 -9.08 -7.33 -7.57
N SER A 292 -8.06 -8.13 -7.88
CA SER A 292 -7.52 -9.13 -6.96
C SER A 292 -6.26 -8.62 -6.26
N VAL A 293 -6.13 -8.88 -4.97
CA VAL A 293 -4.88 -8.60 -4.23
C VAL A 293 -3.70 -9.44 -4.72
N SER A 294 -3.96 -10.57 -5.40
CA SER A 294 -2.90 -11.45 -5.92
C SER A 294 -2.03 -10.80 -6.99
N VAL A 295 -2.54 -9.76 -7.67
CA VAL A 295 -1.77 -9.05 -8.72
C VAL A 295 -0.49 -8.43 -8.17
N LEU A 296 -0.46 -8.04 -6.89
CA LEU A 296 0.73 -7.47 -6.26
C LEU A 296 1.88 -8.49 -6.22
N LEU A 297 1.62 -9.70 -5.74
CA LEU A 297 2.62 -10.78 -5.70
C LEU A 297 3.02 -11.21 -7.12
N GLN A 298 2.03 -11.36 -8.02
CA GLN A 298 2.28 -11.75 -9.42
C GLN A 298 3.18 -10.77 -10.15
N ASP A 299 2.97 -9.47 -9.96
CA ASP A 299 3.77 -8.42 -10.59
C ASP A 299 5.23 -8.45 -10.08
N ILE A 300 5.43 -8.58 -8.77
CA ILE A 300 6.77 -8.73 -8.18
C ILE A 300 7.45 -10.01 -8.64
N GLN A 301 6.76 -11.15 -8.66
CA GLN A 301 7.31 -12.40 -9.17
C GLN A 301 7.74 -12.27 -10.63
N THR A 302 6.94 -11.61 -11.46
CA THR A 302 7.27 -11.33 -12.87
C THR A 302 8.54 -10.49 -12.98
N MET A 303 8.67 -9.41 -12.20
CA MET A 303 9.87 -8.57 -12.21
C MET A 303 11.12 -9.33 -11.74
N LEU A 304 10.99 -10.17 -10.71
CA LEU A 304 12.09 -10.99 -10.18
C LEU A 304 12.54 -12.05 -11.19
N GLN A 305 11.60 -12.72 -11.84
CA GLN A 305 11.89 -13.76 -12.83
C GLN A 305 12.50 -13.18 -14.12
N ASN A 306 12.03 -12.01 -14.55
CA ASN A 306 12.55 -11.33 -15.74
C ASN A 306 13.86 -10.57 -15.48
N HIS A 307 14.31 -10.48 -14.23
CA HIS A 307 15.47 -9.67 -13.83
C HIS A 307 15.35 -8.20 -14.28
N ASP A 308 14.14 -7.65 -14.19
CA ASP A 308 13.83 -6.28 -14.60
C ASP A 308 14.60 -5.23 -13.76
N PHE A 309 14.79 -5.55 -12.49
CA PHE A 309 15.52 -4.77 -11.48
C PHE A 309 16.31 -5.71 -10.58
N SER A 310 17.16 -5.17 -9.72
CA SER A 310 17.76 -5.97 -8.64
C SER A 310 16.68 -6.51 -7.70
N ILE A 311 16.94 -7.65 -7.05
CA ILE A 311 16.02 -8.25 -6.07
C ILE A 311 15.64 -7.24 -4.98
N THR A 312 16.63 -6.48 -4.49
CA THR A 312 16.42 -5.42 -3.49
C THR A 312 15.45 -4.35 -3.97
N GLU A 313 15.59 -3.89 -5.21
CA GLU A 313 14.68 -2.88 -5.77
C GLU A 313 13.27 -3.45 -5.92
N CYS A 314 13.11 -4.64 -6.52
CA CYS A 314 11.80 -5.30 -6.66
C CYS A 314 11.09 -5.41 -5.31
N LEU A 315 11.76 -5.94 -4.30
CA LEU A 315 11.21 -6.10 -2.96
C LEU A 315 10.88 -4.75 -2.31
N SER A 316 11.73 -3.73 -2.51
CA SER A 316 11.54 -2.42 -1.90
C SER A 316 10.22 -1.75 -2.32
N PHE A 317 9.78 -1.93 -3.58
CA PHE A 317 8.53 -1.33 -4.08
C PHE A 317 7.28 -1.78 -3.29
N VAL A 318 7.33 -2.93 -2.63
CA VAL A 318 6.19 -3.54 -1.91
C VAL A 318 6.49 -3.82 -0.43
N THR A 319 7.66 -3.41 0.08
CA THR A 319 8.05 -3.62 1.49
C THR A 319 8.57 -2.31 2.11
N ALA A 320 9.82 -1.95 1.90
CA ALA A 320 10.46 -0.78 2.53
C ALA A 320 9.84 0.55 2.10
N ASN A 321 9.57 0.73 0.79
CA ASN A 321 9.00 1.99 0.28
C ASN A 321 7.60 2.27 0.86
N PRO A 322 6.60 1.34 0.76
CA PRO A 322 5.31 1.59 1.38
C PRO A 322 5.40 1.72 2.90
N ALA A 323 6.31 0.99 3.59
CA ALA A 323 6.51 1.16 5.02
C ALA A 323 7.00 2.58 5.38
N GLN A 324 7.93 3.14 4.61
CA GLN A 324 8.42 4.51 4.81
C GLN A 324 7.30 5.54 4.59
N VAL A 325 6.56 5.40 3.50
CA VAL A 325 5.42 6.27 3.14
C VAL A 325 4.35 6.27 4.23
N LEU A 326 4.10 5.12 4.83
CA LEU A 326 3.09 4.94 5.88
C LEU A 326 3.62 5.25 7.30
N GLY A 327 4.89 5.65 7.44
CA GLY A 327 5.51 5.88 8.75
C GLY A 327 5.68 4.62 9.61
N LEU A 328 5.69 3.45 8.97
CA LEU A 328 5.80 2.15 9.64
C LEU A 328 7.22 1.59 9.65
N TYR A 329 8.11 2.15 8.81
CA TYR A 329 9.52 1.75 8.79
C TYR A 329 10.25 2.31 10.03
N PRO A 330 11.10 1.53 10.69
CA PRO A 330 11.60 0.19 10.39
C PRO A 330 10.86 -0.95 11.11
N LYS A 331 9.73 -0.66 11.73
CA LYS A 331 8.92 -1.70 12.37
C LYS A 331 8.42 -2.73 11.35
N LYS A 332 8.07 -2.25 10.14
CA LYS A 332 7.60 -3.00 8.99
C LYS A 332 8.49 -2.77 7.77
N GLY A 333 8.40 -3.64 6.77
CA GLY A 333 9.06 -3.47 5.48
C GLY A 333 10.55 -3.81 5.46
N CYS A 334 11.08 -4.36 6.56
CA CYS A 334 12.45 -4.86 6.63
C CYS A 334 12.56 -6.00 7.65
N ILE A 335 13.67 -6.76 7.57
CA ILE A 335 14.00 -7.81 8.53
C ILE A 335 15.27 -7.39 9.27
N ARG A 336 15.09 -6.90 10.49
CA ARG A 336 16.18 -6.50 11.38
C ARG A 336 15.77 -6.63 12.84
N ALA A 337 16.73 -6.69 13.76
CA ALA A 337 16.42 -6.77 15.19
C ALA A 337 15.46 -5.65 15.62
N GLY A 338 14.35 -6.02 16.25
CA GLY A 338 13.28 -5.14 16.70
C GLY A 338 12.12 -4.95 15.72
N SER A 339 12.26 -5.31 14.42
CA SER A 339 11.12 -5.30 13.49
C SER A 339 10.12 -6.41 13.80
N ASP A 340 8.88 -6.23 13.38
CA ASP A 340 7.87 -7.28 13.44
C ASP A 340 8.29 -8.44 12.51
N ALA A 341 7.97 -9.68 12.89
CA ALA A 341 8.33 -10.88 12.15
C ALA A 341 7.28 -11.19 11.06
N ASP A 342 6.98 -10.19 10.24
CA ASP A 342 6.15 -10.33 9.05
C ASP A 342 7.03 -10.83 7.92
N LEU A 343 6.99 -12.12 7.62
CA LEU A 343 7.97 -12.81 6.79
C LEU A 343 7.30 -13.65 5.71
N LEU A 344 7.95 -13.72 4.55
CA LEU A 344 7.61 -14.65 3.48
C LEU A 344 8.77 -15.58 3.22
N LEU A 345 8.46 -16.84 2.99
CA LEU A 345 9.42 -17.84 2.48
C LEU A 345 9.07 -18.20 1.04
N PHE A 346 10.04 -18.08 0.16
CA PHE A 346 9.97 -18.46 -1.24
C PHE A 346 10.93 -19.61 -1.54
N ASP A 347 10.61 -20.38 -2.58
CA ASP A 347 11.58 -21.27 -3.21
C ASP A 347 12.54 -20.52 -4.16
N ASN A 348 13.35 -21.30 -4.92
CA ASN A 348 14.33 -20.72 -5.84
C ASN A 348 13.70 -20.12 -7.10
N GLU A 349 12.46 -20.45 -7.43
CA GLU A 349 11.69 -19.88 -8.54
C GLU A 349 10.78 -18.71 -8.09
N TRP A 350 10.94 -18.20 -6.87
CA TRP A 350 10.13 -17.17 -6.27
C TRP A 350 8.66 -17.55 -6.10
N GLN A 351 8.37 -18.87 -5.92
CA GLN A 351 7.03 -19.30 -5.54
C GLN A 351 6.88 -19.22 -4.02
N LEU A 352 5.80 -18.56 -3.57
CA LEU A 352 5.49 -18.39 -2.15
C LEU A 352 5.20 -19.76 -1.51
N GLN A 353 5.90 -20.08 -0.43
CA GLN A 353 5.78 -21.33 0.29
C GLN A 353 5.11 -21.15 1.66
N ASP A 354 5.53 -20.13 2.41
CA ASP A 354 5.04 -19.86 3.77
C ASP A 354 4.89 -18.35 4.02
N VAL A 355 3.94 -17.99 4.89
CA VAL A 355 3.69 -16.64 5.38
C VAL A 355 3.65 -16.67 6.91
N MET A 356 4.36 -15.75 7.53
CA MET A 356 4.44 -15.64 8.99
C MET A 356 4.09 -14.23 9.45
#